data_41a67a88621ba3b7b9e104c33d1114d8
#
_entry.id   41a67a88621ba3b7b9e104c33d1114d8
#
_cell.length_a   1.000
_cell.length_b   1.000
_cell.length_c   1.000
_cell.angle_alpha   90.00
_cell.angle_beta   90.00
_cell.angle_gamma   90.00
#
_symmetry.space_group_name_H-M   'P 1'
#
loop_
_entity.id
_entity.type
_entity.pdbx_description
1 polymer ?
#
loop_
_entity_poly.entity_id
_entity_poly.type
_entity_poly.pdbx_seq_one_letter_code
_entity_poly.pdbx_strand_id
1 'polypeptide(L)'
;MKPATIRLFIYIFALPSYRQKERHKKSEHTIRRTRVLCFNNANAPLIQINLQMKEGRTLLKSSVTIVVLLAILLFGSCQTTSNRLVVVEQNELYGYVNDKGDTIIRCIYPMAFTDTIIHIGFVSDSNGVIKCFNNEGKFLFNVFQFDNGPDYPVEGLFRIVGENNLIGFADTLGNIVIAPQYQFARTFKDGKAQVTNSGKMMKDSSNVDAHEYWQSDNWQVITRPQ
;
A
#
# COMPACT_ATOMS: atom_id res chain seq x y z
N MET A 1 -59.21 3.82 -4.91
CA MET A 1 -57.74 3.93 -5.06
C MET A 1 -57.16 4.03 -3.67
N LYS A 2 -56.46 2.98 -3.20
CA LYS A 2 -55.79 2.93 -1.90
C LYS A 2 -54.30 3.18 -2.12
N PRO A 3 -53.60 3.98 -1.27
CA PRO A 3 -52.15 4.22 -1.41
C PRO A 3 -51.35 3.01 -0.92
N ALA A 4 -50.33 2.62 -1.69
CA ALA A 4 -49.39 1.57 -1.37
C ALA A 4 -48.42 2.06 -0.31
N THR A 5 -48.35 1.34 0.82
CA THR A 5 -47.40 1.59 1.89
C THR A 5 -46.11 0.82 1.57
N ILE A 6 -45.04 1.54 1.28
CA ILE A 6 -43.69 0.97 1.10
C ILE A 6 -43.13 0.75 2.50
N ARG A 7 -42.90 -0.53 2.89
CA ARG A 7 -42.14 -0.90 4.09
C ARG A 7 -40.67 -1.01 3.74
N LEU A 8 -39.91 -0.08 4.28
CA LEU A 8 -38.45 -0.10 4.24
C LEU A 8 -37.94 -1.14 5.27
N PHE A 9 -37.35 -2.23 4.85
CA PHE A 9 -36.65 -3.18 5.70
C PHE A 9 -35.20 -2.74 5.85
N ILE A 10 -34.87 -2.21 7.04
CA ILE A 10 -33.48 -1.97 7.42
C ILE A 10 -32.94 -3.25 8.03
N TYR A 11 -32.01 -3.91 7.32
CA TYR A 11 -31.22 -5.00 7.86
C TYR A 11 -30.01 -4.42 8.60
N ILE A 12 -30.08 -4.45 9.93
CA ILE A 12 -28.93 -4.16 10.78
C ILE A 12 -28.12 -5.45 10.91
N PHE A 13 -27.00 -5.56 10.21
CA PHE A 13 -26.03 -6.61 10.45
C PHE A 13 -25.19 -6.23 11.67
N ALA A 14 -25.39 -6.93 12.78
CA ALA A 14 -24.55 -6.84 13.96
C ALA A 14 -23.23 -7.61 13.68
N LEU A 15 -22.12 -6.90 13.64
CA LEU A 15 -20.79 -7.48 13.63
C LEU A 15 -20.43 -8.01 15.02
N PRO A 16 -19.89 -9.22 15.14
CA PRO A 16 -19.40 -9.72 16.43
C PRO A 16 -18.11 -9.01 16.83
N SER A 17 -18.15 -8.31 17.96
CA SER A 17 -16.99 -7.71 18.61
C SER A 17 -16.00 -8.79 19.07
N TYR A 18 -14.82 -8.84 18.44
CA TYR A 18 -13.71 -9.68 18.89
C TYR A 18 -13.03 -9.00 20.10
N ARG A 19 -13.33 -9.47 21.31
CA ARG A 19 -12.74 -9.01 22.55
C ARG A 19 -11.38 -9.68 22.76
N GLN A 20 -10.29 -9.00 22.43
CA GLN A 20 -8.94 -9.42 22.83
C GLN A 20 -8.74 -9.20 24.33
N LYS A 21 -8.40 -10.28 25.02
CA LYS A 21 -8.10 -10.35 26.45
C LYS A 21 -6.63 -9.98 26.66
N GLU A 22 -6.35 -8.71 26.98
CA GLU A 22 -5.00 -8.28 27.39
C GLU A 22 -4.67 -8.82 28.78
N ARG A 23 -3.58 -9.58 28.88
CA ARG A 23 -2.93 -9.93 30.15
C ARG A 23 -1.87 -8.85 30.44
N HIS A 24 -2.14 -8.04 31.46
CA HIS A 24 -1.17 -7.16 32.08
C HIS A 24 0.06 -7.94 32.59
N LYS A 25 1.24 -7.56 32.11
CA LYS A 25 2.51 -7.77 32.82
C LYS A 25 3.16 -6.40 33.00
N LYS A 26 3.15 -5.92 34.24
CA LYS A 26 3.84 -4.72 34.73
C LYS A 26 5.34 -4.87 34.44
N SER A 27 5.94 -3.91 33.76
CA SER A 27 7.36 -3.60 33.83
C SER A 27 7.47 -2.08 33.79
N GLU A 28 7.87 -1.50 34.94
CA GLU A 28 8.20 -0.10 35.09
C GLU A 28 9.51 0.18 34.33
N HIS A 29 9.45 0.97 33.27
CA HIS A 29 10.61 1.72 32.77
C HIS A 29 10.17 3.16 32.50
N THR A 30 10.77 4.05 33.29
CA THR A 30 10.69 5.49 33.19
C THR A 30 11.12 5.97 31.82
N ILE A 31 10.19 6.34 30.96
CA ILE A 31 10.48 7.02 29.69
C ILE A 31 10.35 8.52 29.91
N ARG A 32 11.49 9.22 29.92
CA ARG A 32 11.53 10.69 29.82
C ARG A 32 10.83 11.13 28.55
N ARG A 33 9.69 11.80 28.72
CA ARG A 33 8.97 12.48 27.63
C ARG A 33 9.79 13.66 27.14
N THR A 34 10.45 13.53 26.01
CA THR A 34 10.92 14.67 25.23
C THR A 34 9.70 15.22 24.46
N ARG A 35 9.17 16.37 24.93
CA ARG A 35 8.15 17.12 24.18
C ARG A 35 8.81 17.72 22.96
N VAL A 36 8.52 17.20 21.77
CA VAL A 36 8.78 17.90 20.51
C VAL A 36 7.66 18.93 20.36
N LEU A 37 7.99 20.20 20.57
CA LEU A 37 7.10 21.32 20.25
C LEU A 37 7.19 21.59 18.76
N CYS A 38 6.17 21.19 18.00
CA CYS A 38 5.98 21.68 16.63
C CYS A 38 5.51 23.12 16.69
N PHE A 39 6.42 24.06 16.40
CA PHE A 39 6.06 25.47 16.18
C PHE A 39 5.62 25.65 14.73
N ASN A 40 4.30 25.65 14.49
CA ASN A 40 3.72 26.32 13.32
C ASN A 40 3.68 27.80 13.64
N ASN A 41 4.58 28.59 13.09
CA ASN A 41 4.44 30.02 13.16
C ASN A 41 4.86 30.70 11.85
N ALA A 42 3.86 31.05 11.07
CA ALA A 42 3.96 31.87 9.87
C ALA A 42 4.07 33.37 10.23
N ASN A 43 4.91 33.73 11.18
CA ASN A 43 5.27 35.13 11.47
C ASN A 43 6.54 35.13 12.32
N ALA A 44 7.69 34.94 11.70
CA ALA A 44 8.96 35.15 12.35
C ALA A 44 9.34 36.65 12.26
N PRO A 45 9.59 37.35 13.37
CA PRO A 45 10.10 38.70 13.32
C PRO A 45 11.54 38.70 12.78
N LEU A 46 11.82 39.62 11.85
CA LEU A 46 13.16 39.90 11.35
C LEU A 46 14.07 40.28 12.54
N ILE A 47 14.98 39.37 12.92
CA ILE A 47 16.05 39.68 13.85
C ILE A 47 17.09 40.52 13.12
N GLN A 48 17.08 41.82 13.37
CA GLN A 48 18.19 42.71 12.96
C GLN A 48 19.40 42.37 13.83
N ILE A 49 20.38 41.69 13.24
CA ILE A 49 21.70 41.49 13.87
C ILE A 49 22.55 42.74 13.61
N ASN A 50 22.67 43.60 14.61
CA ASN A 50 23.62 44.72 14.61
C ASN A 50 25.02 44.14 14.81
N LEU A 51 25.76 43.97 13.71
CA LEU A 51 27.18 43.63 13.73
C LEU A 51 28.00 44.91 13.96
N GLN A 52 28.32 45.19 15.22
CA GLN A 52 29.41 46.14 15.55
C GLN A 52 30.75 45.47 15.28
N MET A 53 31.39 45.83 14.17
CA MET A 53 32.75 45.38 13.86
C MET A 53 33.75 46.14 14.72
N LYS A 54 34.35 45.46 15.69
CA LYS A 54 35.57 45.86 16.40
C LYS A 54 36.77 45.34 15.58
N GLU A 55 37.47 46.22 14.95
CA GLU A 55 38.71 45.88 14.22
C GLU A 55 39.77 45.32 15.18
N GLY A 56 40.32 44.17 14.83
CA GLY A 56 41.52 43.63 15.45
C GLY A 56 41.47 42.15 15.79
N ARG A 57 42.10 41.32 14.93
CA ARG A 57 42.45 39.90 15.19
C ARG A 57 41.34 38.86 15.10
N THR A 58 40.78 38.59 13.91
CA THR A 58 39.91 37.40 13.72
C THR A 58 39.83 36.93 12.27
N LEU A 59 40.88 36.93 11.48
CA LEU A 59 40.85 36.36 10.11
C LEU A 59 40.74 34.81 10.14
N LEU A 60 41.06 34.15 11.26
CA LEU A 60 41.01 32.69 11.36
C LEU A 60 39.65 32.14 11.87
N LYS A 61 38.86 32.95 12.59
CA LYS A 61 37.54 32.53 13.10
C LYS A 61 36.41 32.70 12.07
N SER A 62 36.60 33.62 11.09
CA SER A 62 35.62 33.87 10.05
C SER A 62 35.51 32.73 9.05
N SER A 63 36.61 32.02 8.75
CA SER A 63 36.58 30.93 7.78
C SER A 63 35.86 29.70 8.33
N VAL A 64 35.99 29.38 9.62
CA VAL A 64 35.32 28.26 10.27
C VAL A 64 33.81 28.49 10.35
N THR A 65 33.37 29.72 10.66
CA THR A 65 31.95 30.08 10.69
C THR A 65 31.29 30.02 9.30
N ILE A 66 31.99 30.42 8.26
CA ILE A 66 31.51 30.32 6.87
C ILE A 66 31.41 28.83 6.44
N VAL A 67 32.39 28.00 6.78
CA VAL A 67 32.36 26.57 6.46
C VAL A 67 31.22 25.84 7.22
N VAL A 68 30.99 26.20 8.48
CA VAL A 68 29.87 25.64 9.26
C VAL A 68 28.51 26.08 8.69
N LEU A 69 28.38 27.36 8.29
CA LEU A 69 27.16 27.86 7.62
C LEU A 69 26.91 27.19 6.26
N LEU A 70 27.97 26.99 5.47
CA LEU A 70 27.89 26.24 4.20
C LEU A 70 27.55 24.77 4.43
N ALA A 71 28.10 24.15 5.46
CA ALA A 71 27.76 22.78 5.83
C ALA A 71 26.29 22.66 6.24
N ILE A 72 25.75 23.58 7.02
CA ILE A 72 24.32 23.61 7.41
C ILE A 72 23.41 23.81 6.18
N LEU A 73 23.84 24.60 5.18
CA LEU A 73 23.10 24.77 3.92
C LEU A 73 23.16 23.52 3.04
N LEU A 74 24.25 22.73 3.11
CA LEU A 74 24.38 21.46 2.37
C LEU A 74 23.64 20.29 3.04
N PHE A 75 23.40 20.35 4.36
CA PHE A 75 22.53 19.39 5.08
C PHE A 75 21.06 19.82 5.09
N GLY A 76 20.72 20.90 4.37
CA GLY A 76 19.37 21.36 4.19
C GLY A 76 18.50 20.32 3.50
N SER A 77 17.80 19.58 4.33
CA SER A 77 16.47 19.03 4.07
C SER A 77 16.34 18.16 2.82
N CYS A 78 16.87 16.94 2.89
CA CYS A 78 16.19 15.84 2.21
C CYS A 78 14.86 15.59 2.94
N GLN A 79 13.84 16.39 2.64
CA GLN A 79 12.47 16.03 2.98
C GLN A 79 12.10 14.85 2.09
N THR A 80 12.18 13.65 2.61
CA THR A 80 11.49 12.50 2.04
C THR A 80 9.99 12.81 2.14
N THR A 81 9.43 13.40 1.09
CA THR A 81 7.98 13.44 0.93
C THR A 81 7.53 12.00 0.80
N SER A 82 6.90 11.47 1.83
CA SER A 82 6.22 10.19 1.74
C SER A 82 5.11 10.35 0.70
N ASN A 83 5.32 9.83 -0.51
CA ASN A 83 4.30 9.77 -1.55
C ASN A 83 3.29 8.68 -1.18
N ARG A 84 2.39 8.96 -0.25
CA ARG A 84 1.27 8.07 0.03
C ARG A 84 0.04 8.57 -0.70
N LEU A 85 -0.80 7.64 -1.12
CA LEU A 85 -2.10 7.95 -1.70
C LEU A 85 -3.19 7.39 -0.78
N VAL A 86 -4.21 8.19 -0.50
CA VAL A 86 -5.33 7.82 0.36
C VAL A 86 -6.56 7.62 -0.51
N VAL A 87 -7.35 6.58 -0.23
CA VAL A 87 -8.58 6.29 -0.93
C VAL A 87 -9.59 7.41 -0.74
N VAL A 88 -10.30 7.75 -1.81
CA VAL A 88 -11.45 8.66 -1.81
C VAL A 88 -12.57 8.04 -2.62
N GLU A 89 -13.80 8.37 -2.23
CA GLU A 89 -15.01 7.92 -2.90
C GLU A 89 -15.75 9.12 -3.48
N GLN A 90 -16.19 9.00 -4.72
CA GLN A 90 -17.07 9.96 -5.38
C GLN A 90 -18.08 9.22 -6.26
N ASN A 91 -19.39 9.44 -6.03
CA ASN A 91 -20.48 8.78 -6.76
C ASN A 91 -20.37 7.25 -6.74
N GLU A 92 -20.12 6.66 -5.57
CA GLU A 92 -19.97 5.20 -5.37
C GLU A 92 -18.77 4.58 -6.12
N LEU A 93 -17.82 5.41 -6.58
CA LEU A 93 -16.59 4.99 -7.24
C LEU A 93 -15.38 5.46 -6.46
N TYR A 94 -14.36 4.61 -6.41
CA TYR A 94 -13.14 4.82 -5.67
C TYR A 94 -12.01 5.32 -6.56
N GLY A 95 -11.16 6.16 -5.98
CA GLY A 95 -9.91 6.67 -6.53
C GLY A 95 -8.95 7.02 -5.41
N TYR A 96 -7.88 7.72 -5.73
CA TYR A 96 -6.87 8.06 -4.72
C TYR A 96 -6.36 9.47 -4.90
N VAL A 97 -6.13 10.14 -3.77
CA VAL A 97 -5.54 11.48 -3.67
C VAL A 97 -4.21 11.44 -2.92
N ASN A 98 -3.34 12.40 -3.21
CA ASN A 98 -2.11 12.62 -2.45
C ASN A 98 -2.38 13.44 -1.16
N ASP A 99 -1.33 13.67 -0.34
CA ASP A 99 -1.42 14.47 0.90
C ASP A 99 -1.81 15.95 0.66
N LYS A 100 -1.77 16.44 -0.58
CA LYS A 100 -2.21 17.80 -0.95
C LYS A 100 -3.68 17.85 -1.37
N GLY A 101 -4.33 16.69 -1.52
CA GLY A 101 -5.69 16.57 -2.03
C GLY A 101 -5.78 16.50 -3.56
N ASP A 102 -4.65 16.42 -4.27
CA ASP A 102 -4.67 16.26 -5.73
C ASP A 102 -5.09 14.82 -6.08
N THR A 103 -6.01 14.68 -7.03
CA THR A 103 -6.45 13.37 -7.52
C THR A 103 -5.36 12.75 -8.39
N ILE A 104 -4.79 11.65 -7.93
CA ILE A 104 -3.73 10.90 -8.62
C ILE A 104 -4.34 9.74 -9.41
N ILE A 105 -5.27 9.00 -8.78
CA ILE A 105 -6.05 7.95 -9.44
C ILE A 105 -7.52 8.38 -9.43
N ARG A 106 -8.12 8.51 -10.61
CA ARG A 106 -9.50 8.99 -10.75
C ARG A 106 -10.48 8.02 -10.08
N CYS A 107 -11.59 8.55 -9.55
CA CYS A 107 -12.70 7.77 -8.99
C CYS A 107 -13.50 7.13 -10.13
N ILE A 108 -13.04 5.98 -10.62
CA ILE A 108 -13.65 5.19 -11.70
C ILE A 108 -13.73 3.70 -11.34
N TYR A 109 -13.26 3.30 -10.16
CA TYR A 109 -13.20 1.91 -9.73
C TYR A 109 -14.35 1.58 -8.78
N PRO A 110 -15.15 0.53 -9.06
CA PRO A 110 -16.27 0.13 -8.18
C PRO A 110 -15.80 -0.38 -6.82
N MET A 111 -14.53 -0.78 -6.67
CA MET A 111 -14.00 -1.29 -5.40
C MET A 111 -12.53 -0.93 -5.21
N ALA A 112 -12.17 -0.53 -3.98
CA ALA A 112 -10.81 -0.38 -3.51
C ALA A 112 -10.55 -1.38 -2.39
N PHE A 113 -9.46 -2.14 -2.49
CA PHE A 113 -9.03 -3.12 -1.48
C PHE A 113 -7.93 -2.57 -0.57
N THR A 114 -7.45 -1.37 -0.85
CA THR A 114 -6.34 -0.73 -0.11
C THR A 114 -6.75 0.68 0.29
N ASP A 115 -6.78 0.98 1.60
CA ASP A 115 -7.14 2.31 2.09
C ASP A 115 -6.03 3.34 1.85
N THR A 116 -4.77 2.93 1.97
CA THR A 116 -3.62 3.81 1.78
C THR A 116 -2.52 3.08 1.00
N ILE A 117 -2.15 3.62 -0.15
CA ILE A 117 -1.06 3.12 -0.97
C ILE A 117 0.25 3.76 -0.49
N ILE A 118 1.13 2.94 0.09
CA ILE A 118 2.50 3.34 0.48
C ILE A 118 3.49 2.88 -0.60
N HIS A 119 3.39 1.64 -1.06
CA HIS A 119 4.15 1.05 -2.16
C HIS A 119 3.23 0.65 -3.29
N ILE A 120 2.28 -0.24 -3.01
CA ILE A 120 1.28 -0.73 -3.95
C ILE A 120 -0.11 -0.72 -3.33
N GLY A 121 -1.13 -0.68 -4.18
CA GLY A 121 -2.53 -0.81 -3.79
C GLY A 121 -3.37 -1.47 -4.87
N PHE A 122 -4.49 -2.03 -4.47
CA PHE A 122 -5.36 -2.84 -5.30
C PHE A 122 -6.75 -2.23 -5.42
N VAL A 123 -7.26 -2.21 -6.65
CA VAL A 123 -8.64 -1.83 -6.99
C VAL A 123 -9.25 -2.84 -7.94
N SER A 124 -10.56 -2.94 -8.00
CA SER A 124 -11.26 -3.70 -9.06
C SER A 124 -11.83 -2.73 -10.10
N ASP A 125 -11.73 -3.07 -11.38
CA ASP A 125 -12.43 -2.36 -12.42
C ASP A 125 -13.87 -2.88 -12.62
N SER A 126 -14.63 -2.28 -13.55
CA SER A 126 -16.03 -2.65 -13.83
C SER A 126 -16.22 -4.06 -14.39
N ASN A 127 -15.14 -4.70 -14.86
CA ASN A 127 -15.15 -6.08 -15.33
C ASN A 127 -14.73 -7.07 -14.24
N GLY A 128 -14.50 -6.62 -13.00
CA GLY A 128 -14.01 -7.43 -11.90
C GLY A 128 -12.51 -7.70 -11.93
N VAL A 129 -11.76 -7.11 -12.87
CA VAL A 129 -10.31 -7.31 -12.95
C VAL A 129 -9.61 -6.50 -11.86
N ILE A 130 -8.81 -7.18 -11.03
CA ILE A 130 -8.06 -6.54 -9.96
C ILE A 130 -6.76 -5.96 -10.52
N LYS A 131 -6.57 -4.66 -10.32
CA LYS A 131 -5.44 -3.88 -10.81
C LYS A 131 -4.56 -3.43 -9.66
N CYS A 132 -3.24 -3.51 -9.88
CA CYS A 132 -2.24 -2.99 -8.95
C CYS A 132 -1.70 -1.65 -9.43
N PHE A 133 -1.65 -0.68 -8.51
CA PHE A 133 -1.05 0.64 -8.73
C PHE A 133 0.06 0.89 -7.71
N ASN A 134 1.08 1.64 -8.11
CA ASN A 134 2.07 2.15 -7.17
C ASN A 134 1.63 3.48 -6.53
N ASN A 135 2.42 3.99 -5.61
CA ASN A 135 2.18 5.26 -4.91
C ASN A 135 2.38 6.53 -5.76
N GLU A 136 2.73 6.38 -7.03
CA GLU A 136 2.73 7.45 -8.03
C GLU A 136 1.47 7.42 -8.90
N GLY A 137 0.55 6.45 -8.65
CA GLY A 137 -0.66 6.23 -9.44
C GLY A 137 -0.41 5.53 -10.78
N LYS A 138 0.77 4.93 -10.96
CA LYS A 138 1.09 4.16 -12.16
C LYS A 138 0.51 2.75 -12.04
N PHE A 139 -0.23 2.32 -13.05
CA PHE A 139 -0.64 0.92 -13.21
C PHE A 139 0.60 0.04 -13.40
N LEU A 140 0.67 -1.08 -12.65
CA LEU A 140 1.78 -2.02 -12.72
C LEU A 140 1.39 -3.30 -13.47
N PHE A 141 0.36 -3.98 -13.01
CA PHE A 141 -0.11 -5.25 -13.58
C PHE A 141 -1.49 -5.62 -13.02
N ASN A 142 -2.13 -6.62 -13.60
CA ASN A 142 -3.32 -7.24 -13.04
C ASN A 142 -2.91 -8.25 -11.95
N VAL A 143 -3.75 -8.37 -10.93
CA VAL A 143 -3.54 -9.27 -9.80
C VAL A 143 -4.43 -10.48 -9.96
N PHE A 144 -3.94 -11.66 -9.60
CA PHE A 144 -4.75 -12.86 -9.55
C PHE A 144 -5.88 -12.67 -8.53
N GLN A 145 -7.10 -12.99 -8.94
CA GLN A 145 -8.24 -12.95 -8.06
C GLN A 145 -8.31 -14.27 -7.28
N PHE A 146 -8.32 -14.17 -5.96
CA PHE A 146 -8.52 -15.31 -5.07
C PHE A 146 -9.75 -15.06 -4.21
N ASP A 147 -10.71 -16.00 -4.28
CA ASP A 147 -12.01 -15.81 -3.64
C ASP A 147 -12.67 -14.50 -4.10
N ASN A 148 -13.05 -13.61 -3.21
CA ASN A 148 -13.73 -12.34 -3.51
C ASN A 148 -12.78 -11.13 -3.50
N GLY A 149 -11.47 -11.32 -3.60
CA GLY A 149 -10.50 -10.23 -3.50
C GLY A 149 -9.17 -10.50 -4.23
N PRO A 150 -8.17 -9.64 -4.00
CA PRO A 150 -6.84 -9.85 -4.54
C PRO A 150 -6.14 -11.04 -3.88
N ASP A 151 -5.23 -11.67 -4.61
CA ASP A 151 -4.30 -12.63 -4.03
C ASP A 151 -3.34 -11.90 -3.08
N TYR A 152 -3.61 -11.96 -1.79
CA TYR A 152 -2.79 -11.31 -0.78
C TYR A 152 -1.41 -11.96 -0.66
N PRO A 153 -0.36 -11.18 -0.33
CA PRO A 153 0.99 -11.68 -0.25
C PRO A 153 1.15 -12.80 0.77
N VAL A 154 1.71 -13.93 0.33
CA VAL A 154 2.17 -15.03 1.16
C VAL A 154 3.69 -15.12 1.00
N GLU A 155 4.41 -15.11 2.12
CA GLU A 155 5.88 -15.04 2.13
C GLU A 155 6.43 -13.83 1.32
N GLY A 156 5.66 -12.72 1.28
CA GLY A 156 6.02 -11.50 0.58
C GLY A 156 5.83 -11.53 -0.93
N LEU A 157 5.24 -12.57 -1.50
CA LEU A 157 4.91 -12.71 -2.92
C LEU A 157 3.43 -12.95 -3.12
N PHE A 158 2.86 -12.44 -4.21
CA PHE A 158 1.50 -12.70 -4.65
C PHE A 158 1.45 -12.94 -6.15
N ARG A 159 0.42 -13.63 -6.61
CA ARG A 159 0.26 -13.98 -8.02
C ARG A 159 -0.24 -12.78 -8.82
N ILE A 160 0.36 -12.59 -9.99
CA ILE A 160 -0.04 -11.58 -10.98
C ILE A 160 -0.46 -12.25 -12.28
N VAL A 161 -1.29 -11.55 -13.03
CA VAL A 161 -1.82 -12.01 -14.32
C VAL A 161 -1.24 -11.16 -15.43
N GLY A 162 -0.52 -11.79 -16.33
CA GLY A 162 0.03 -11.16 -17.52
C GLY A 162 -0.84 -11.36 -18.76
N GLU A 163 -0.23 -11.18 -19.93
CA GLU A 163 -0.86 -11.46 -21.21
C GLU A 163 -1.24 -12.94 -21.33
N ASN A 164 -2.30 -13.21 -22.09
CA ASN A 164 -2.85 -14.56 -22.27
C ASN A 164 -3.24 -15.27 -20.96
N ASN A 165 -3.55 -14.51 -19.90
CA ASN A 165 -3.91 -15.01 -18.57
C ASN A 165 -2.82 -15.88 -17.92
N LEU A 166 -1.56 -15.69 -18.30
CA LEU A 166 -0.45 -16.38 -17.67
C LEU A 166 -0.16 -15.81 -16.30
N ILE A 167 0.22 -16.68 -15.36
CA ILE A 167 0.49 -16.35 -13.96
C ILE A 167 1.99 -16.15 -13.75
N GLY A 168 2.33 -15.09 -13.06
CA GLY A 168 3.65 -14.78 -12.51
C GLY A 168 3.54 -14.41 -11.03
N PHE A 169 4.61 -13.84 -10.48
CA PHE A 169 4.65 -13.39 -9.09
C PHE A 169 5.29 -12.01 -8.97
N ALA A 170 4.73 -11.19 -8.12
CA ALA A 170 5.30 -9.89 -7.73
C ALA A 170 5.51 -9.82 -6.22
N ASP A 171 6.36 -8.90 -5.78
CA ASP A 171 6.60 -8.60 -4.38
C ASP A 171 5.71 -7.44 -3.87
N THR A 172 5.76 -7.17 -2.57
CA THR A 172 4.99 -6.10 -1.92
C THR A 172 5.47 -4.69 -2.25
N LEU A 173 6.58 -4.55 -2.98
CA LEU A 173 7.06 -3.27 -3.52
C LEU A 173 6.57 -3.02 -4.95
N GLY A 174 5.93 -4.03 -5.58
CA GLY A 174 5.43 -3.96 -6.94
C GLY A 174 6.43 -4.39 -8.00
N ASN A 175 7.54 -5.05 -7.63
CA ASN A 175 8.49 -5.62 -8.58
C ASN A 175 8.00 -6.99 -9.05
N ILE A 176 8.09 -7.26 -10.34
CA ILE A 176 7.84 -8.59 -10.91
C ILE A 176 9.05 -9.46 -10.58
N VAL A 177 8.85 -10.45 -9.69
CA VAL A 177 9.90 -11.40 -9.26
C VAL A 177 9.98 -12.59 -10.21
N ILE A 178 8.83 -13.06 -10.68
CA ILE A 178 8.73 -14.12 -11.68
C ILE A 178 7.75 -13.63 -12.75
N ALA A 179 8.26 -13.47 -13.98
CA ALA A 179 7.44 -13.02 -15.10
C ALA A 179 6.26 -13.98 -15.35
N PRO A 180 5.08 -13.49 -15.75
CA PRO A 180 3.94 -14.32 -16.11
C PRO A 180 4.30 -15.29 -17.25
N GLN A 181 4.26 -16.60 -16.93
CA GLN A 181 4.65 -17.67 -17.86
C GLN A 181 3.96 -19.02 -17.61
N TYR A 182 3.21 -19.13 -16.51
CA TYR A 182 2.53 -20.38 -16.14
C TYR A 182 1.03 -20.29 -16.40
N GLN A 183 0.40 -21.38 -16.83
CA GLN A 183 -1.05 -21.42 -16.97
C GLN A 183 -1.74 -21.35 -15.60
N PHE A 184 -1.10 -21.95 -14.58
CA PHE A 184 -1.55 -21.81 -13.20
C PHE A 184 -0.38 -21.94 -12.22
N ALA A 185 -0.52 -21.27 -11.07
CA ALA A 185 0.43 -21.32 -9.97
C ALA A 185 -0.31 -21.32 -8.63
N ARG A 186 0.20 -22.06 -7.66
CA ARG A 186 -0.20 -21.95 -6.25
C ARG A 186 0.65 -20.90 -5.56
N THR A 187 0.18 -20.39 -4.42
CA THR A 187 0.94 -19.49 -3.56
C THR A 187 2.23 -20.15 -3.06
N PHE A 188 3.23 -19.32 -2.74
CA PHE A 188 4.45 -19.81 -2.11
C PHE A 188 4.16 -20.38 -0.72
N LYS A 189 4.83 -21.49 -0.38
CA LYS A 189 4.83 -22.10 0.93
C LYS A 189 6.21 -22.73 1.18
N ASP A 190 6.85 -22.37 2.30
CA ASP A 190 8.20 -22.84 2.66
C ASP A 190 9.24 -22.56 1.55
N GLY A 191 9.16 -21.34 0.95
CA GLY A 191 10.04 -20.89 -0.12
C GLY A 191 9.82 -21.56 -1.47
N LYS A 192 8.74 -22.32 -1.66
CA LYS A 192 8.43 -23.08 -2.89
C LYS A 192 7.00 -22.82 -3.36
N ALA A 193 6.78 -22.88 -4.67
CA ALA A 193 5.44 -22.85 -5.26
C ALA A 193 5.29 -23.95 -6.29
N GLN A 194 4.07 -24.49 -6.41
CA GLN A 194 3.72 -25.42 -7.48
C GLN A 194 3.15 -24.63 -8.66
N VAL A 195 3.68 -24.89 -9.85
CA VAL A 195 3.28 -24.24 -11.09
C VAL A 195 3.03 -25.28 -12.18
N THR A 196 2.24 -24.92 -13.19
CA THR A 196 1.98 -25.82 -14.31
C THR A 196 1.69 -25.03 -15.59
N ASN A 197 2.03 -25.62 -16.74
CA ASN A 197 1.68 -25.15 -18.06
C ASN A 197 0.66 -26.05 -18.77
N SER A 198 -0.07 -26.87 -18.00
CA SER A 198 -1.13 -27.75 -18.51
C SER A 198 -2.26 -27.86 -17.48
N GLY A 199 -3.43 -28.32 -17.94
CA GLY A 199 -4.56 -28.55 -17.08
C GLY A 199 -5.79 -27.71 -17.45
N LYS A 200 -6.76 -27.73 -16.55
CA LYS A 200 -8.02 -27.00 -16.72
C LYS A 200 -8.64 -26.65 -15.37
N MET A 201 -9.48 -25.61 -15.37
CA MET A 201 -10.32 -25.27 -14.23
C MET A 201 -11.44 -26.32 -14.12
N MET A 202 -11.63 -26.83 -12.92
CA MET A 202 -12.68 -27.77 -12.56
C MET A 202 -13.54 -27.14 -11.47
N LYS A 203 -14.83 -27.54 -11.44
CA LYS A 203 -15.75 -27.19 -10.34
C LYS A 203 -16.01 -28.42 -9.51
N ASP A 204 -15.90 -28.29 -8.21
CA ASP A 204 -16.33 -29.33 -7.29
C ASP A 204 -17.86 -29.29 -7.20
N SER A 205 -18.54 -30.17 -7.97
CA SER A 205 -20.00 -30.29 -7.98
C SER A 205 -20.57 -31.02 -6.78
N SER A 206 -19.73 -31.51 -5.87
CA SER A 206 -20.17 -32.27 -4.69
C SER A 206 -20.60 -31.37 -3.52
N ASN A 207 -20.28 -30.07 -3.54
CA ASN A 207 -20.64 -29.09 -2.52
C ASN A 207 -21.56 -28.00 -3.06
N VAL A 208 -22.46 -27.51 -2.19
CA VAL A 208 -23.39 -26.42 -2.49
C VAL A 208 -22.61 -25.11 -2.86
N ASP A 209 -21.38 -24.97 -2.33
CA ASP A 209 -20.46 -23.85 -2.58
C ASP A 209 -19.40 -24.24 -3.62
N ALA A 210 -19.80 -24.76 -4.77
CA ALA A 210 -18.97 -25.27 -5.87
C ALA A 210 -17.62 -24.52 -6.03
N HIS A 211 -16.59 -24.92 -5.28
CA HIS A 211 -15.25 -24.34 -5.36
C HIS A 211 -14.58 -24.70 -6.69
N GLU A 212 -13.99 -23.69 -7.32
CA GLU A 212 -13.18 -23.91 -8.51
C GLU A 212 -11.74 -24.27 -8.10
N TYR A 213 -11.18 -25.29 -8.76
CA TYR A 213 -9.78 -25.69 -8.56
C TYR A 213 -9.12 -26.05 -9.88
N TRP A 214 -7.80 -25.85 -9.95
CA TRP A 214 -7.02 -26.22 -11.13
C TRP A 214 -6.58 -27.68 -11.04
N GLN A 215 -6.95 -28.48 -12.06
CA GLN A 215 -6.53 -29.87 -12.20
C GLN A 215 -5.43 -29.96 -13.27
N SER A 216 -4.29 -30.53 -12.90
CA SER A 216 -3.17 -30.81 -13.78
C SER A 216 -2.46 -32.10 -13.33
N ASP A 217 -1.91 -32.83 -14.26
CA ASP A 217 -1.05 -33.99 -14.01
C ASP A 217 0.45 -33.62 -14.09
N ASN A 218 0.77 -32.36 -14.41
CA ASN A 218 2.13 -31.88 -14.72
C ASN A 218 2.51 -30.70 -13.81
N TRP A 219 2.56 -30.91 -12.50
CA TRP A 219 3.03 -29.91 -11.57
C TRP A 219 4.55 -29.88 -11.46
N GLN A 220 5.11 -28.70 -11.56
CA GLN A 220 6.52 -28.38 -11.31
C GLN A 220 6.64 -27.61 -10.00
N VAL A 221 7.75 -27.80 -9.29
CA VAL A 221 8.07 -27.03 -8.09
C VAL A 221 9.13 -26.00 -8.45
N ILE A 222 8.84 -24.73 -8.17
CA ILE A 222 9.80 -23.64 -8.29
C ILE A 222 10.19 -23.14 -6.91
N THR A 223 11.39 -22.59 -6.78
CA THR A 223 11.88 -21.94 -5.57
C THR A 223 11.82 -20.42 -5.74
N ARG A 224 11.68 -19.71 -4.62
CA ARG A 224 11.72 -18.25 -4.61
C ARG A 224 13.11 -17.80 -5.13
N PRO A 225 13.19 -16.90 -6.11
CA PRO A 225 14.46 -16.26 -6.49
C PRO A 225 15.06 -15.48 -5.31
N GLN A 226 16.36 -15.54 -5.19
CA GLN A 226 17.10 -14.79 -4.15
C GLN A 226 17.29 -13.34 -4.54
#